data_7cd9d3e628681e448bbbbea62ae26701
#
_entry.id   7cd9d3e628681e448bbbbea62ae26701
#
_cell.length_a   1.000
_cell.length_b   1.000
_cell.length_c   1.000
_cell.angle_alpha   90.00
_cell.angle_beta   90.00
_cell.angle_gamma   90.00
#
_symmetry.space_group_name_H-M   'P 1'
#
loop_
_entity.id
_entity.type
_entity.pdbx_description
1 polymer ?
#
loop_
_entity_poly.entity_id
_entity_poly.type
_entity_poly.pdbx_seq_one_letter_code
_entity_poly.pdbx_strand_id
1 'polypeptide(L)'
;MAENSFIEDCERLEGLAPIVAAPIRHHVFVCTGKSCSAVDSAAVKIAFERELLSRQLLFGKEKKGKNPRGSVVVTECGSVGFCAIGAAVMVYPDGIWYAQVREGDVAEIVEEHLLNGRVVERLALLKIPSQGRERLTKADEQQQWEA
;
A
#
# COMPACT_ATOMS: atom_id res chain seq x y z
N MET A 1 -6.62 -20.59 -11.83
CA MET A 1 -5.38 -19.83 -11.62
C MET A 1 -4.30 -20.34 -12.53
N ALA A 2 -3.61 -19.47 -13.22
CA ALA A 2 -2.55 -19.88 -14.10
C ALA A 2 -1.43 -20.56 -13.32
N GLU A 3 -0.97 -21.70 -13.81
CA GLU A 3 0.12 -22.39 -13.19
C GLU A 3 1.42 -21.65 -13.44
N ASN A 4 2.16 -21.37 -12.40
CA ASN A 4 3.46 -20.71 -12.52
C ASN A 4 4.56 -21.78 -12.55
N SER A 5 5.13 -22.01 -13.73
CA SER A 5 6.14 -23.04 -13.91
C SER A 5 7.48 -22.73 -13.25
N PHE A 6 7.64 -21.51 -12.71
CA PHE A 6 8.89 -21.09 -12.05
C PHE A 6 8.83 -21.18 -10.54
N ILE A 7 7.65 -21.34 -9.98
CA ILE A 7 7.49 -21.46 -8.53
C ILE A 7 7.20 -22.90 -8.21
N GLU A 8 8.07 -23.50 -7.40
CA GLU A 8 7.88 -24.87 -6.94
C GLU A 8 7.06 -24.91 -5.67
N ASP A 9 6.17 -25.90 -5.58
CA ASP A 9 5.39 -26.17 -4.38
C ASP A 9 4.59 -24.95 -3.88
N CYS A 10 3.68 -24.48 -4.70
CA CYS A 10 2.84 -23.32 -4.37
C CYS A 10 2.05 -23.51 -3.08
N GLU A 11 1.53 -24.71 -2.83
CA GLU A 11 0.79 -25.01 -1.60
C GLU A 11 1.62 -24.76 -0.35
N ARG A 12 2.85 -25.22 -0.40
CA ARG A 12 3.78 -25.04 0.74
C ARG A 12 4.07 -23.55 0.95
N LEU A 13 4.28 -22.81 -0.14
CA LEU A 13 4.56 -21.38 -0.05
C LEU A 13 3.36 -20.62 0.52
N GLU A 14 2.16 -20.98 0.11
CA GLU A 14 0.94 -20.37 0.66
C GLU A 14 0.82 -20.61 2.15
N GLY A 15 1.16 -21.81 2.61
CA GLY A 15 1.16 -22.13 4.02
C GLY A 15 2.20 -21.36 4.84
N LEU A 16 3.33 -21.02 4.20
CA LEU A 16 4.38 -20.25 4.85
C LEU A 16 4.08 -18.75 4.90
N ALA A 17 3.23 -18.29 4.00
CA ALA A 17 2.88 -16.88 3.88
C ALA A 17 1.36 -16.70 3.95
N PRO A 18 0.79 -16.65 5.17
CA PRO A 18 -0.67 -16.56 5.34
C PRO A 18 -1.32 -15.38 4.63
N ILE A 19 -0.55 -14.34 4.33
CA ILE A 19 -1.06 -13.19 3.59
C ILE A 19 -1.60 -13.57 2.20
N VAL A 20 -1.11 -14.66 1.62
CA VAL A 20 -1.55 -15.11 0.30
C VAL A 20 -3.05 -15.43 0.30
N ALA A 21 -3.55 -15.99 1.40
CA ALA A 21 -4.96 -16.35 1.54
C ALA A 21 -5.80 -15.27 2.22
N ALA A 22 -5.19 -14.19 2.68
CA ALA A 22 -5.90 -13.13 3.37
C ALA A 22 -6.66 -12.23 2.38
N PRO A 23 -7.81 -11.66 2.81
CA PRO A 23 -8.60 -10.79 1.93
C PRO A 23 -8.03 -9.39 1.85
N ILE A 24 -6.78 -9.27 1.41
CA ILE A 24 -6.08 -7.99 1.33
C ILE A 24 -6.66 -7.15 0.19
N ARG A 25 -7.01 -5.91 0.51
CA ARG A 25 -7.54 -4.94 -0.45
C ARG A 25 -6.57 -3.80 -0.73
N HIS A 26 -5.78 -3.42 0.29
CA HIS A 26 -4.84 -2.31 0.16
C HIS A 26 -3.54 -2.64 0.87
N HIS A 27 -2.45 -2.18 0.29
CA HIS A 27 -1.14 -2.21 0.92
C HIS A 27 -0.64 -0.77 0.98
N VAL A 28 -0.48 -0.25 2.20
CA VAL A 28 -0.03 1.11 2.44
C VAL A 28 1.47 1.11 2.71
N PHE A 29 2.22 1.85 1.92
CA PHE A 29 3.66 1.99 2.09
C PHE A 29 3.97 3.38 2.62
N VAL A 30 4.55 3.46 3.81
CA VAL A 30 4.95 4.73 4.41
C VAL A 30 6.45 4.88 4.23
N CYS A 31 6.87 5.92 3.54
CA CYS A 31 8.29 6.20 3.33
C CYS A 31 8.93 6.64 4.65
N THR A 32 9.95 5.90 5.08
CA THR A 32 10.73 6.23 6.26
C THR A 32 12.19 6.51 5.90
N GLY A 33 12.44 6.92 4.67
CA GLY A 33 13.75 7.38 4.25
C GLY A 33 14.18 8.62 5.02
N LYS A 34 15.44 9.00 4.88
CA LYS A 34 16.05 10.05 5.70
C LYS A 34 15.26 11.37 5.69
N SER A 35 14.83 11.81 4.53
CA SER A 35 14.07 13.08 4.41
C SER A 35 12.68 12.97 5.01
N CYS A 36 12.01 11.83 4.82
CA CYS A 36 10.69 11.62 5.41
C CYS A 36 10.76 11.47 6.92
N SER A 37 11.82 10.85 7.44
CA SER A 37 12.02 10.73 8.88
C SER A 37 12.20 12.09 9.53
N ALA A 38 12.79 13.07 8.82
CA ALA A 38 12.95 14.42 9.32
C ALA A 38 11.62 15.16 9.47
N VAL A 39 10.56 14.70 8.80
CA VAL A 39 9.20 15.26 8.93
C VAL A 39 8.25 14.29 9.64
N ASP A 40 8.84 13.43 10.48
CA ASP A 40 8.11 12.55 11.39
C ASP A 40 7.23 11.50 10.72
N SER A 41 7.77 10.86 9.69
CA SER A 41 7.05 9.77 9.01
C SER A 41 6.77 8.58 9.91
N ALA A 42 7.58 8.37 10.95
CA ALA A 42 7.35 7.32 11.93
C ALA A 42 6.00 7.51 12.64
N ALA A 43 5.65 8.74 13.00
CA ALA A 43 4.37 9.05 13.61
C ALA A 43 3.22 8.78 12.64
N VAL A 44 3.42 9.03 11.35
CA VAL A 44 2.43 8.74 10.33
C VAL A 44 2.17 7.23 10.25
N LYS A 45 3.23 6.43 10.24
CA LYS A 45 3.10 4.97 10.24
C LYS A 45 2.34 4.47 11.46
N ILE A 46 2.71 4.97 12.64
CA ILE A 46 2.06 4.60 13.89
C ILE A 46 0.58 4.98 13.85
N ALA A 47 0.26 6.15 13.31
CA ALA A 47 -1.12 6.59 13.19
C ALA A 47 -1.94 5.67 12.26
N PHE A 48 -1.37 5.23 11.15
CA PHE A 48 -2.03 4.25 10.29
C PHE A 48 -2.30 2.95 11.04
N GLU A 49 -1.31 2.44 11.74
CA GLU A 49 -1.48 1.20 12.51
C GLU A 49 -2.57 1.35 13.56
N ARG A 50 -2.56 2.46 14.31
CA ARG A 50 -3.55 2.73 15.34
C ARG A 50 -4.97 2.82 14.78
N GLU A 51 -5.15 3.58 13.71
CA GLU A 51 -6.47 3.75 13.09
C GLU A 51 -7.01 2.44 12.52
N LEU A 52 -6.13 1.66 11.89
CA LEU A 52 -6.53 0.39 11.32
C LEU A 52 -6.75 -0.68 12.38
N LEU A 53 -5.98 -0.68 13.47
CA LEU A 53 -6.20 -1.59 14.60
C LEU A 53 -7.56 -1.35 15.22
N SER A 54 -7.92 -0.09 15.44
CA SER A 54 -9.21 0.25 16.06
C SER A 54 -10.40 -0.19 15.23
N ARG A 55 -10.20 -0.34 13.91
CA ARG A 55 -11.23 -0.77 12.98
C ARG A 55 -11.12 -2.26 12.61
N GLN A 56 -10.16 -2.97 13.21
CA GLN A 56 -9.88 -4.39 12.94
C GLN A 56 -9.54 -4.65 11.47
N LEU A 57 -8.93 -3.70 10.81
CA LEU A 57 -8.55 -3.80 9.41
C LEU A 57 -7.09 -4.13 9.20
N LEU A 58 -6.25 -3.93 10.20
CA LEU A 58 -4.82 -4.12 10.06
C LEU A 58 -4.47 -5.60 10.03
N PHE A 59 -3.92 -6.06 8.90
CA PHE A 59 -3.51 -7.45 8.75
C PHE A 59 -2.30 -7.77 9.61
N GLY A 60 -2.31 -8.92 10.24
CA GLY A 60 -1.19 -9.43 10.99
C GLY A 60 -1.60 -10.52 11.97
N LYS A 61 -0.64 -10.97 12.75
CA LYS A 61 -0.88 -12.03 13.73
C LYS A 61 -1.76 -11.53 14.87
N GLU A 62 -2.74 -12.34 15.24
CA GLU A 62 -3.66 -12.01 16.32
C GLU A 62 -2.96 -11.69 17.64
N LYS A 63 -1.85 -12.36 17.92
CA LYS A 63 -1.06 -12.13 19.14
C LYS A 63 -0.60 -10.69 19.33
N LYS A 64 -0.52 -9.94 18.24
CA LYS A 64 -0.12 -8.54 18.27
C LYS A 64 -1.31 -7.59 18.17
N GLY A 65 -2.52 -8.10 18.40
CA GLY A 65 -3.75 -7.32 18.27
C GLY A 65 -4.18 -7.06 16.85
N LYS A 66 -3.45 -7.59 15.87
CA LYS A 66 -3.77 -7.45 14.47
C LYS A 66 -4.79 -8.51 14.07
N ASN A 67 -5.35 -8.35 12.88
CA ASN A 67 -6.39 -9.25 12.39
C ASN A 67 -5.84 -10.14 11.26
N PRO A 68 -5.77 -11.47 11.45
CA PRO A 68 -5.32 -12.36 10.37
C PRO A 68 -6.19 -12.31 9.12
N ARG A 69 -7.40 -11.75 9.24
CA ARG A 69 -8.30 -11.53 8.12
C ARG A 69 -8.45 -10.06 7.78
N GLY A 70 -7.53 -9.24 8.26
CA GLY A 70 -7.53 -7.82 7.96
C GLY A 70 -7.29 -7.57 6.48
N SER A 71 -7.81 -6.47 5.98
CA SER A 71 -7.77 -6.13 4.56
C SER A 71 -6.66 -5.15 4.18
N VAL A 72 -5.93 -4.62 5.15
CA VAL A 72 -4.91 -3.60 4.90
C VAL A 72 -3.58 -4.01 5.52
N VAL A 73 -2.53 -3.97 4.71
CA VAL A 73 -1.16 -4.15 5.18
C VAL A 73 -0.50 -2.78 5.23
N VAL A 74 0.22 -2.50 6.30
CA VAL A 74 1.02 -1.28 6.43
C VAL A 74 2.49 -1.67 6.52
N THR A 75 3.29 -1.11 5.64
CA THR A 75 4.72 -1.39 5.58
C THR A 75 5.48 -0.08 5.56
N GLU A 76 6.49 0.04 6.42
CA GLU A 76 7.45 1.09 6.24
C GLU A 76 8.46 0.65 5.19
N CYS A 77 8.91 1.59 4.39
CA CYS A 77 9.89 1.30 3.35
C CYS A 77 10.96 2.40 3.38
N GLY A 78 12.06 2.16 2.72
CA GLY A 78 13.06 3.20 2.54
C GLY A 78 12.53 4.28 1.59
N SER A 79 13.41 4.94 0.87
CA SER A 79 12.99 5.95 -0.06
C SER A 79 12.11 5.36 -1.18
N VAL A 80 10.99 6.02 -1.44
CA VAL A 80 10.12 5.68 -2.57
C VAL A 80 10.28 6.68 -3.72
N GLY A 81 11.33 7.49 -3.66
CA GLY A 81 11.61 8.48 -4.70
C GLY A 81 10.98 9.84 -4.46
N PHE A 82 10.19 9.98 -3.42
CA PHE A 82 9.48 11.23 -3.12
C PHE A 82 9.81 11.78 -1.74
N CYS A 83 11.01 11.50 -1.26
CA CYS A 83 11.39 11.89 0.11
C CYS A 83 11.38 13.41 0.34
N ALA A 84 11.61 14.19 -0.70
CA ALA A 84 11.61 15.65 -0.58
C ALA A 84 10.23 16.24 -0.29
N ILE A 85 9.17 15.46 -0.49
CA ILE A 85 7.79 15.90 -0.28
C ILE A 85 7.15 15.18 0.91
N GLY A 86 7.97 14.66 1.82
CA GLY A 86 7.56 13.80 2.93
C GLY A 86 6.50 14.40 3.85
N ALA A 87 5.81 13.63 4.65
CA ALA A 87 5.91 12.17 4.56
C ALA A 87 5.14 11.66 3.33
N ALA A 88 5.79 10.82 2.54
CA ALA A 88 5.18 10.24 1.35
C ALA A 88 4.52 8.89 1.70
N VAL A 89 3.30 8.70 1.22
CA VAL A 89 2.53 7.48 1.45
C VAL A 89 1.98 7.00 0.12
N MET A 90 2.22 5.74 -0.20
CA MET A 90 1.68 5.14 -1.41
C MET A 90 0.65 4.08 -1.05
N VAL A 91 -0.47 4.08 -1.74
CA VAL A 91 -1.53 3.08 -1.56
C VAL A 91 -1.62 2.19 -2.79
N TYR A 92 -1.30 0.93 -2.61
CA TYR A 92 -1.39 -0.09 -3.64
C TYR A 92 -2.70 -0.89 -3.44
N PRO A 93 -3.42 -1.32 -4.46
CA PRO A 93 -3.10 -1.24 -5.88
C PRO A 93 -3.59 0.03 -6.59
N ASP A 94 -4.18 0.95 -5.86
CA ASP A 94 -4.78 2.16 -6.45
C ASP A 94 -3.76 3.06 -7.12
N GLY A 95 -2.49 2.94 -6.72
CA GLY A 95 -1.42 3.73 -7.32
C GLY A 95 -1.44 5.19 -6.92
N ILE A 96 -2.03 5.50 -5.78
CA ILE A 96 -2.11 6.87 -5.27
C ILE A 96 -0.89 7.18 -4.42
N TRP A 97 -0.24 8.31 -4.71
CA TRP A 97 0.89 8.81 -3.96
C TRP A 97 0.47 10.06 -3.22
N TYR A 98 0.39 9.96 -1.90
CA TYR A 98 0.09 11.10 -1.03
C TYR A 98 1.37 11.79 -0.60
N ALA A 99 1.34 13.11 -0.56
CA ALA A 99 2.48 13.93 -0.18
C ALA A 99 2.18 14.75 1.06
N GLN A 100 3.20 15.07 1.82
CA GLN A 100 3.11 15.90 3.02
C GLN A 100 2.06 15.39 4.02
N VAL A 101 1.94 14.08 4.11
CA VAL A 101 0.99 13.46 5.03
C VAL A 101 1.45 13.69 6.47
N ARG A 102 0.54 14.13 7.30
CA ARG A 102 0.79 14.33 8.72
C ARG A 102 -0.04 13.37 9.54
N GLU A 103 0.33 13.21 10.80
CA GLU A 103 -0.37 12.32 11.70
C GLU A 103 -1.89 12.58 11.71
N GLY A 104 -2.28 13.86 11.73
CA GLY A 104 -3.69 14.24 11.73
C GLY A 104 -4.45 13.94 10.43
N ASP A 105 -3.75 13.67 9.35
CA ASP A 105 -4.38 13.35 8.06
C ASP A 105 -4.74 11.88 7.93
N VAL A 106 -4.14 11.03 8.75
CA VAL A 106 -4.24 9.57 8.60
C VAL A 106 -5.68 9.07 8.76
N ALA A 107 -6.40 9.60 9.74
CA ALA A 107 -7.78 9.19 9.97
C ALA A 107 -8.64 9.43 8.73
N GLU A 108 -8.44 10.55 8.04
CA GLU A 108 -9.17 10.88 6.82
C GLU A 108 -8.81 9.92 5.69
N ILE A 109 -7.53 9.60 5.51
CA ILE A 109 -7.09 8.65 4.49
C ILE A 109 -7.69 7.27 4.73
N VAL A 110 -7.70 6.81 5.98
CA VAL A 110 -8.29 5.53 6.33
C VAL A 110 -9.79 5.53 6.05
N GLU A 111 -10.51 6.54 6.52
CA GLU A 111 -11.96 6.63 6.38
C GLU A 111 -12.38 6.79 4.92
N GLU A 112 -11.80 7.74 4.21
CA GLU A 112 -12.22 8.07 2.86
C GLU A 112 -11.68 7.11 1.82
N HIS A 113 -10.39 6.81 1.86
CA HIS A 113 -9.75 6.02 0.83
C HIS A 113 -9.82 4.52 1.12
N LEU A 114 -9.35 4.09 2.27
CA LEU A 114 -9.24 2.67 2.55
C LEU A 114 -10.58 2.00 2.83
N LEU A 115 -11.52 2.71 3.41
CA LEU A 115 -12.87 2.18 3.67
C LEU A 115 -13.85 2.48 2.56
N ASN A 116 -13.88 3.71 2.06
CA ASN A 116 -14.90 4.15 1.12
C ASN A 116 -14.44 4.27 -0.34
N GLY A 117 -13.17 4.02 -0.60
CA GLY A 117 -12.64 4.04 -1.96
C GLY A 117 -12.51 5.43 -2.58
N ARG A 118 -12.61 6.48 -1.79
CA ARG A 118 -12.52 7.86 -2.27
C ARG A 118 -11.15 8.44 -1.96
N VAL A 119 -10.42 8.82 -2.98
CA VAL A 119 -9.11 9.42 -2.83
C VAL A 119 -9.20 10.76 -2.11
N VAL A 120 -8.29 11.00 -1.16
CA VAL A 120 -8.18 12.28 -0.47
C VAL A 120 -7.40 13.25 -1.37
N GLU A 121 -8.11 13.94 -2.25
CA GLU A 121 -7.50 14.71 -3.33
C GLU A 121 -6.57 15.83 -2.86
N ARG A 122 -6.86 16.44 -1.72
CA ARG A 122 -6.02 17.53 -1.20
C ARG A 122 -4.59 17.09 -0.89
N LEU A 123 -4.38 15.79 -0.70
CA LEU A 123 -3.06 15.22 -0.39
C LEU A 123 -2.49 14.41 -1.55
N ALA A 124 -3.31 14.09 -2.54
CA ALA A 124 -2.89 13.23 -3.64
C ALA A 124 -2.03 14.02 -4.63
N LEU A 125 -0.76 13.64 -4.70
CA LEU A 125 0.18 14.27 -5.62
C LEU A 125 0.14 13.62 -6.99
N LEU A 126 0.01 12.30 -7.02
CA LEU A 126 0.18 11.54 -8.26
C LEU A 126 -0.68 10.28 -8.20
N LYS A 127 -1.20 9.90 -9.34
CA LYS A 127 -1.83 8.60 -9.52
C LYS A 127 -1.14 7.88 -10.67
N ILE A 128 -0.66 6.67 -10.41
CA ILE A 128 -0.10 5.82 -11.44
C ILE A 128 -1.15 4.77 -11.78
N PRO A 129 -1.83 4.88 -12.91
CA PRO A 129 -2.89 3.94 -13.24
C PRO A 129 -2.33 2.56 -13.56
N SER A 130 -2.99 1.53 -13.03
CA SER A 130 -2.68 0.14 -13.35
C SER A 130 -3.45 -0.34 -14.58
N GLN A 131 -4.43 0.41 -15.01
CA GLN A 131 -5.32 0.02 -16.11
C GLN A 131 -4.54 -0.15 -17.42
N GLY A 132 -4.84 -1.23 -18.11
CA GLY A 132 -4.24 -1.53 -19.38
C GLY A 132 -2.90 -2.25 -19.32
N ARG A 133 -2.32 -2.39 -18.16
CA ARG A 133 -1.02 -3.05 -18.01
C ARG A 133 -1.11 -4.55 -17.85
N GLU A 134 -2.20 -5.04 -17.31
CA GLU A 134 -2.37 -6.44 -16.99
C GLU A 134 -2.45 -7.33 -18.23
N ARG A 135 -2.81 -6.75 -19.36
CA ARG A 135 -3.04 -7.49 -20.60
C ARG A 135 -2.44 -6.80 -21.81
N LEU A 136 -1.27 -6.25 -21.64
CA LEU A 136 -0.62 -5.60 -22.76
C LEU A 136 -0.22 -6.62 -23.81
N THR A 137 -0.64 -6.38 -25.05
CA THR A 137 -0.14 -7.10 -26.19
C THR A 137 1.22 -6.52 -26.56
N LYS A 138 1.97 -7.22 -27.41
CA LYS A 138 3.25 -6.69 -27.88
C LYS A 138 3.10 -5.33 -28.56
N ALA A 139 2.00 -5.12 -29.26
CA ALA A 139 1.74 -3.85 -29.92
C ALA A 139 1.51 -2.73 -28.92
N ASP A 140 0.74 -3.01 -27.85
CA ASP A 140 0.49 -2.04 -26.79
C ASP A 140 1.76 -1.68 -26.04
N GLU A 141 2.58 -2.68 -25.75
CA GLU A 141 3.88 -2.47 -25.10
C GLU A 141 4.78 -1.58 -25.95
N GLN A 142 4.81 -1.83 -27.26
CA GLN A 142 5.61 -1.02 -28.17
C GLN A 142 5.14 0.42 -28.21
N GLN A 143 3.83 0.66 -28.22
CA GLN A 143 3.28 2.00 -28.19
C GLN A 143 3.66 2.76 -26.91
N GLN A 144 3.69 2.07 -25.79
CA GLN A 144 4.09 2.70 -24.54
C GLN A 144 5.55 3.17 -24.55
N TRP A 145 6.41 2.41 -25.20
CA TRP A 145 7.82 2.76 -25.27
C TRP A 145 8.11 3.88 -26.28
N GLU A 146 7.28 3.96 -27.31
CA GLU A 146 7.44 4.98 -28.35
C GLU A 146 6.83 6.34 -27.95
N ALA A 147 5.94 6.33 -27.00
CA ALA A 147 5.33 7.54 -26.48
C ALA A 147 6.27 8.24 -25.49
#